data_6e8b60ad44538ce6cdef75117f70df8f
#
_entry.id   6e8b60ad44538ce6cdef75117f70df8f
#
_cell.length_a   1.000
_cell.length_b   1.000
_cell.length_c   1.000
_cell.angle_alpha   90.00
_cell.angle_beta   90.00
_cell.angle_gamma   90.00
#
_symmetry.space_group_name_H-M   'P 1'
#
loop_
_entity.id
_entity.type
_entity.pdbx_description
1 polymer ?
#
loop_
_entity_poly.entity_id
_entity_poly.type
_entity_poly.pdbx_seq_one_letter_code
_entity_poly.pdbx_strand_id
1 'polypeptide(L)'
;MKKYTYVPGSFIAAWLIWELIVRLGGFNEALFPTPYKVLLGFGELIGDGVLFKDIADSLVRFFIGYIISVVAGVFFGLILGWYKGIWNYINPIVQVIRPISPVAWLPFIVLFFGIGQTPAIVIIFIAAFFPVLLSTVSAIQNIDPVYIKVARNFGIKQPELLFKIVLPAVFPGIASGLHIALGTAWIFLVTGEMVGSQTGLGFLIIDMRNNLRNDLLMVAILTIGFVGLLLDWGVSLIEKWIYKRWGIEK
;
A
#
# COMPACT_ATOMS: atom_id res chain seq x y z
N MET A 1 13.70 5.68 -26.77
CA MET A 1 14.94 5.88 -25.98
C MET A 1 15.02 7.20 -25.22
N LYS A 2 14.28 8.27 -25.55
CA LYS A 2 14.36 9.59 -24.86
C LYS A 2 13.67 9.67 -23.48
N LYS A 3 12.85 8.71 -23.07
CA LYS A 3 12.04 8.78 -21.83
C LYS A 3 12.85 8.54 -20.55
N TYR A 4 13.99 7.86 -20.63
CA TYR A 4 14.84 7.54 -19.46
C TYR A 4 15.90 8.58 -19.11
N THR A 5 16.15 9.55 -20.02
CA THR A 5 17.18 10.58 -19.82
C THR A 5 16.77 11.68 -18.86
N TYR A 6 15.45 11.89 -18.65
CA TYR A 6 14.91 12.92 -17.77
C TYR A 6 14.91 12.52 -16.28
N VAL A 7 14.87 11.21 -15.98
CA VAL A 7 14.76 10.71 -14.60
C VAL A 7 16.00 11.10 -13.75
N PRO A 8 17.25 10.85 -14.18
CA PRO A 8 18.42 11.28 -13.39
C PRO A 8 18.48 12.80 -13.23
N GLY A 9 18.11 13.55 -14.30
CA GLY A 9 18.09 15.01 -14.24
C GLY A 9 17.10 15.57 -13.22
N SER A 10 15.93 14.97 -13.07
CA SER A 10 14.94 15.41 -12.08
C SER A 10 15.40 15.16 -10.64
N PHE A 11 16.08 14.04 -10.37
CA PHE A 11 16.64 13.78 -9.03
C PHE A 11 17.79 14.74 -8.69
N ILE A 12 18.67 15.02 -9.65
CA ILE A 12 19.74 16.01 -9.47
C ILE A 12 19.16 17.40 -9.24
N ALA A 13 18.15 17.80 -10.01
CA ALA A 13 17.48 19.08 -9.83
C ALA A 13 16.81 19.18 -8.44
N ALA A 14 16.11 18.14 -8.01
CA ALA A 14 15.50 18.10 -6.68
C ALA A 14 16.55 18.21 -5.56
N TRP A 15 17.68 17.52 -5.69
CA TRP A 15 18.81 17.60 -4.77
C TRP A 15 19.37 19.03 -4.69
N LEU A 16 19.63 19.65 -5.84
CA LEU A 16 20.16 21.00 -5.90
C LEU A 16 19.19 22.04 -5.33
N ILE A 17 17.89 21.88 -5.61
CA ILE A 17 16.84 22.75 -5.05
C ILE A 17 16.81 22.61 -3.53
N TRP A 18 16.86 21.39 -3.00
CA TRP A 18 16.91 21.17 -1.56
C TRP A 18 18.14 21.81 -0.91
N GLU A 19 19.33 21.57 -1.47
CA GLU A 19 20.58 22.19 -0.98
C GLU A 19 20.50 23.72 -1.01
N LEU A 20 19.93 24.29 -2.10
CA LEU A 20 19.78 25.74 -2.25
C LEU A 20 18.81 26.31 -1.20
N ILE A 21 17.67 25.64 -0.96
CA ILE A 21 16.69 26.05 0.06
C ILE A 21 17.33 26.08 1.45
N VAL A 22 18.09 25.05 1.81
CA VAL A 22 18.72 24.97 3.13
C VAL A 22 19.76 26.07 3.30
N ARG A 23 20.61 26.29 2.29
CA ARG A 23 21.70 27.28 2.39
C ARG A 23 21.23 28.72 2.32
N LEU A 24 20.31 29.04 1.40
CA LEU A 24 19.80 30.41 1.23
C LEU A 24 18.73 30.78 2.25
N GLY A 25 17.97 29.79 2.75
CA GLY A 25 16.90 30.04 3.72
C GLY A 25 17.37 30.34 5.14
N GLY A 26 18.68 30.25 5.42
CA GLY A 26 19.21 30.48 6.77
C GLY A 26 18.66 29.54 7.83
N PHE A 27 18.14 28.37 7.43
CA PHE A 27 17.58 27.39 8.35
C PHE A 27 18.67 26.80 9.24
N ASN A 28 18.30 26.57 10.51
CA ASN A 28 19.17 25.81 11.39
C ASN A 28 19.30 24.37 10.86
N GLU A 29 20.53 23.96 10.53
CA GLU A 29 20.79 22.62 9.98
C GLU A 29 20.38 21.49 10.93
N ALA A 30 20.26 21.75 12.23
CA ALA A 30 19.71 20.77 13.17
C ALA A 30 18.21 20.56 13.01
N LEU A 31 17.49 21.54 12.45
CA LEU A 31 16.04 21.42 12.20
C LEU A 31 15.76 20.96 10.78
N PHE A 32 16.53 21.46 9.80
CA PHE A 32 16.36 21.11 8.41
C PHE A 32 17.73 20.73 7.80
N PRO A 33 18.08 19.43 7.81
CA PRO A 33 19.40 18.96 7.42
C PRO A 33 19.66 19.11 5.93
N THR A 34 20.94 19.35 5.59
CA THR A 34 21.38 19.33 4.19
C THR A 34 21.31 17.90 3.61
N PRO A 35 21.14 17.76 2.28
CA PRO A 35 21.21 16.46 1.62
C PRO A 35 22.49 15.67 1.95
N TYR A 36 23.62 16.36 2.10
CA TYR A 36 24.88 15.73 2.48
C TYR A 36 24.83 15.09 3.88
N LYS A 37 24.23 15.78 4.89
CA LYS A 37 24.06 15.22 6.23
C LYS A 37 23.16 14.00 6.23
N VAL A 38 22.12 14.04 5.39
CA VAL A 38 21.21 12.87 5.23
C VAL A 38 21.95 11.69 4.60
N LEU A 39 22.86 11.90 3.64
CA LEU A 39 23.69 10.82 3.10
C LEU A 39 24.62 10.21 4.15
N LEU A 40 25.22 11.02 5.01
CA LEU A 40 26.02 10.52 6.13
C LEU A 40 25.14 9.71 7.10
N GLY A 41 23.93 10.17 7.38
CA GLY A 41 22.94 9.46 8.19
C GLY A 41 22.55 8.09 7.60
N PHE A 42 22.44 7.95 6.28
CA PHE A 42 22.28 6.63 5.64
C PHE A 42 23.46 5.71 5.99
N GLY A 43 24.69 6.21 5.90
CA GLY A 43 25.87 5.43 6.27
C GLY A 43 25.85 4.96 7.72
N GLU A 44 25.41 5.81 8.65
CA GLU A 44 25.27 5.51 10.08
C GLU A 44 24.24 4.40 10.30
N LEU A 45 22.98 4.58 9.87
CA LEU A 45 21.91 3.62 10.08
C LEU A 45 22.09 2.28 9.36
N ILE A 46 22.83 2.28 8.24
CA ILE A 46 23.22 1.05 7.54
C ILE A 46 24.34 0.34 8.31
N GLY A 47 25.34 1.09 8.80
CA GLY A 47 26.46 0.54 9.58
C GLY A 47 26.00 -0.11 10.87
N ASP A 48 25.04 0.48 11.57
CA ASP A 48 24.46 -0.03 12.81
C ASP A 48 23.45 -1.17 12.57
N GLY A 49 23.07 -1.41 11.31
CA GLY A 49 22.06 -2.43 10.94
C GLY A 49 20.63 -2.07 11.30
N VAL A 50 20.38 -0.92 11.93
CA VAL A 50 19.05 -0.46 12.37
C VAL A 50 18.10 -0.31 11.20
N LEU A 51 18.57 0.29 10.10
CA LEU A 51 17.75 0.53 8.91
C LEU A 51 17.21 -0.75 8.30
N PHE A 52 18.04 -1.79 8.19
CA PHE A 52 17.62 -3.08 7.61
C PHE A 52 16.61 -3.80 8.51
N LYS A 53 16.80 -3.73 9.83
CA LYS A 53 15.87 -4.31 10.80
C LYS A 53 14.50 -3.63 10.70
N ASP A 54 14.46 -2.31 10.71
CA ASP A 54 13.21 -1.56 10.67
C ASP A 54 12.49 -1.70 9.32
N ILE A 55 13.23 -1.78 8.19
CA ILE A 55 12.64 -2.14 6.89
C ILE A 55 12.00 -3.53 6.95
N ALA A 56 12.71 -4.53 7.49
CA ALA A 56 12.20 -5.90 7.58
C ALA A 56 10.94 -5.97 8.45
N ASP A 57 10.93 -5.31 9.61
CA ASP A 57 9.80 -5.28 10.54
C ASP A 57 8.57 -4.61 9.88
N SER A 58 8.77 -3.49 9.18
CA SER A 58 7.71 -2.81 8.43
C SER A 58 7.16 -3.67 7.29
N LEU A 59 8.03 -4.33 6.52
CA LEU A 59 7.63 -5.21 5.42
C LEU A 59 6.84 -6.43 5.92
N VAL A 60 7.26 -7.05 7.02
CA VAL A 60 6.52 -8.19 7.61
C VAL A 60 5.10 -7.77 7.99
N ARG A 61 4.92 -6.65 8.70
CA ARG A 61 3.60 -6.12 9.07
C ARG A 61 2.77 -5.77 7.85
N PHE A 62 3.41 -5.12 6.87
CA PHE A 62 2.77 -4.74 5.61
C PHE A 62 2.22 -5.97 4.89
N PHE A 63 3.05 -6.98 4.64
CA PHE A 63 2.61 -8.17 3.91
C PHE A 63 1.53 -8.94 4.65
N ILE A 64 1.61 -9.08 5.98
CA ILE A 64 0.56 -9.74 6.77
C ILE A 64 -0.76 -8.99 6.60
N GLY A 65 -0.80 -7.69 6.88
CA GLY A 65 -2.02 -6.89 6.81
C GLY A 65 -2.58 -6.79 5.39
N TYR A 66 -1.71 -6.57 4.40
CA TYR A 66 -2.09 -6.43 3.00
C TYR A 66 -2.63 -7.73 2.40
N ILE A 67 -1.96 -8.88 2.63
CA ILE A 67 -2.41 -10.18 2.11
C ILE A 67 -3.76 -10.55 2.71
N ILE A 68 -3.95 -10.38 4.03
CA ILE A 68 -5.24 -10.66 4.67
C ILE A 68 -6.32 -9.76 4.06
N SER A 69 -6.03 -8.49 3.83
CA SER A 69 -6.96 -7.54 3.20
C SER A 69 -7.34 -7.94 1.77
N VAL A 70 -6.34 -8.33 0.97
CA VAL A 70 -6.53 -8.75 -0.42
C VAL A 70 -7.38 -10.01 -0.47
N VAL A 71 -7.04 -11.03 0.32
CA VAL A 71 -7.79 -12.29 0.35
C VAL A 71 -9.24 -12.04 0.79
N ALA A 72 -9.44 -11.31 1.88
CA ALA A 72 -10.78 -10.98 2.38
C ALA A 72 -11.55 -10.08 1.40
N GLY A 73 -10.92 -9.02 0.88
CA GLY A 73 -11.53 -8.07 -0.04
C GLY A 73 -11.96 -8.71 -1.36
N VAL A 74 -11.10 -9.57 -1.94
CA VAL A 74 -11.45 -10.32 -3.16
C VAL A 74 -12.54 -11.35 -2.86
N PHE A 75 -12.42 -12.13 -1.78
CA PHE A 75 -13.39 -13.15 -1.42
C PHE A 75 -14.79 -12.56 -1.21
N PHE A 76 -14.91 -11.56 -0.34
CA PHE A 76 -16.18 -10.89 -0.12
C PHE A 76 -16.64 -10.09 -1.35
N GLY A 77 -15.71 -9.49 -2.09
CA GLY A 77 -16.00 -8.77 -3.32
C GLY A 77 -16.58 -9.66 -4.41
N LEU A 78 -16.08 -10.90 -4.57
CA LEU A 78 -16.61 -11.88 -5.50
C LEU A 78 -18.06 -12.26 -5.12
N ILE A 79 -18.31 -12.54 -3.85
CA ILE A 79 -19.65 -12.91 -3.37
C ILE A 79 -20.62 -11.74 -3.53
N LEU A 80 -20.27 -10.57 -3.03
CA LEU A 80 -21.14 -9.40 -3.03
C LEU A 80 -21.37 -8.83 -4.45
N GLY A 81 -20.36 -8.90 -5.30
CA GLY A 81 -20.47 -8.51 -6.71
C GLY A 81 -21.39 -9.44 -7.50
N TRP A 82 -21.34 -10.77 -7.20
CA TRP A 82 -22.18 -11.76 -7.84
C TRP A 82 -23.63 -11.72 -7.39
N TYR A 83 -23.87 -11.59 -6.09
CA TYR A 83 -25.21 -11.55 -5.50
C TYR A 83 -25.68 -10.11 -5.29
N LYS A 84 -26.14 -9.46 -6.38
CA LYS A 84 -26.60 -8.04 -6.36
C LYS A 84 -27.62 -7.75 -5.24
N GLY A 85 -28.51 -8.69 -4.92
CA GLY A 85 -29.48 -8.53 -3.83
C GLY A 85 -28.79 -8.31 -2.48
N ILE A 86 -27.80 -9.14 -2.14
CA ILE A 86 -27.02 -9.01 -0.91
C ILE A 86 -26.25 -7.68 -0.90
N TRP A 87 -25.64 -7.34 -2.03
CA TRP A 87 -24.90 -6.09 -2.16
C TRP A 87 -25.77 -4.86 -1.89
N ASN A 88 -26.99 -4.81 -2.39
CA ASN A 88 -27.90 -3.69 -2.19
C ASN A 88 -28.20 -3.41 -0.70
N TYR A 89 -28.21 -4.46 0.15
CA TYR A 89 -28.38 -4.31 1.61
C TYR A 89 -27.08 -3.90 2.32
N ILE A 90 -25.94 -4.40 1.86
CA ILE A 90 -24.65 -4.17 2.52
C ILE A 90 -24.02 -2.84 2.08
N ASN A 91 -24.21 -2.45 0.81
CA ASN A 91 -23.61 -1.25 0.24
C ASN A 91 -23.85 0.04 1.06
N PRO A 92 -25.05 0.34 1.57
CA PRO A 92 -25.23 1.54 2.39
C PRO A 92 -24.33 1.56 3.64
N ILE A 93 -24.13 0.41 4.28
CA ILE A 93 -23.24 0.27 5.45
C ILE A 93 -21.78 0.52 5.03
N VAL A 94 -21.35 -0.08 3.93
CA VAL A 94 -20.00 0.13 3.37
C VAL A 94 -19.75 1.60 3.04
N GLN A 95 -20.74 2.30 2.45
CA GLN A 95 -20.63 3.72 2.11
C GLN A 95 -20.52 4.63 3.34
N VAL A 96 -21.06 4.23 4.49
CA VAL A 96 -20.91 4.97 5.76
C VAL A 96 -19.55 4.71 6.40
N ILE A 97 -19.08 3.45 6.38
CA ILE A 97 -17.83 3.07 7.06
C ILE A 97 -16.59 3.49 6.25
N ARG A 98 -16.63 3.36 4.93
CA ARG A 98 -15.50 3.62 4.03
C ARG A 98 -14.83 4.99 4.21
N PRO A 99 -15.57 6.13 4.36
CA PRO A 99 -14.94 7.44 4.53
C PRO A 99 -14.31 7.66 5.89
N ILE A 100 -14.52 6.78 6.87
CA ILE A 100 -13.87 6.88 8.17
C ILE A 100 -12.39 6.56 8.00
N SER A 101 -11.52 7.52 8.31
CA SER A 101 -10.08 7.32 8.21
C SER A 101 -9.62 6.15 9.08
N PRO A 102 -8.77 5.25 8.57
CA PRO A 102 -8.19 4.17 9.37
C PRO A 102 -7.49 4.68 10.65
N VAL A 103 -6.90 5.88 10.61
CA VAL A 103 -6.25 6.50 11.78
C VAL A 103 -7.24 6.79 12.91
N ALA A 104 -8.50 7.09 12.58
CA ALA A 104 -9.52 7.36 13.59
C ALA A 104 -9.81 6.14 14.48
N TRP A 105 -9.54 4.95 13.98
CA TRP A 105 -9.68 3.70 14.73
C TRP A 105 -8.49 3.38 15.63
N LEU A 106 -7.34 4.08 15.47
CA LEU A 106 -6.10 3.80 16.21
C LEU A 106 -6.28 3.75 17.74
N PRO A 107 -6.97 4.70 18.41
CA PRO A 107 -7.12 4.64 19.84
C PRO A 107 -7.84 3.36 20.31
N PHE A 108 -8.88 2.94 19.58
CA PHE A 108 -9.59 1.70 19.88
C PHE A 108 -8.72 0.48 19.61
N ILE A 109 -7.99 0.47 18.49
CA ILE A 109 -7.12 -0.65 18.12
C ILE A 109 -6.03 -0.84 19.19
N VAL A 110 -5.38 0.25 19.62
CA VAL A 110 -4.36 0.18 20.66
C VAL A 110 -4.94 -0.20 22.02
N LEU A 111 -6.16 0.24 22.33
CA LEU A 111 -6.85 -0.14 23.56
C LEU A 111 -7.14 -1.66 23.62
N PHE A 112 -7.54 -2.27 22.49
CA PHE A 112 -7.88 -3.69 22.42
C PHE A 112 -6.68 -4.61 22.24
N PHE A 113 -5.69 -4.20 21.45
CA PHE A 113 -4.55 -5.05 21.08
C PHE A 113 -3.25 -4.68 21.77
N GLY A 114 -3.22 -3.58 22.53
CA GLY A 114 -2.02 -3.08 23.17
C GLY A 114 -1.04 -2.44 22.20
N ILE A 115 0.15 -2.08 22.70
CA ILE A 115 1.28 -1.57 21.93
C ILE A 115 2.06 -2.76 21.38
N GLY A 116 2.41 -2.74 20.10
CA GLY A 116 3.15 -3.81 19.44
C GLY A 116 2.92 -3.86 17.93
N GLN A 117 3.02 -5.06 17.34
CA GLN A 117 2.90 -5.23 15.89
C GLN A 117 1.44 -5.21 15.39
N THR A 118 0.50 -5.66 16.22
CA THR A 118 -0.91 -5.87 15.85
C THR A 118 -1.64 -4.59 15.42
N PRO A 119 -1.50 -3.45 16.12
CA PRO A 119 -2.16 -2.21 15.71
C PRO A 119 -1.84 -1.78 14.27
N ALA A 120 -0.57 -1.85 13.88
CA ALA A 120 -0.16 -1.52 12.51
C ALA A 120 -0.79 -2.48 11.48
N ILE A 121 -0.81 -3.79 11.76
CA ILE A 121 -1.42 -4.80 10.89
C ILE A 121 -2.93 -4.55 10.70
N VAL A 122 -3.64 -4.24 11.79
CA VAL A 122 -5.09 -3.94 11.73
C VAL A 122 -5.38 -2.69 10.92
N ILE A 123 -4.57 -1.64 11.07
CA ILE A 123 -4.71 -0.41 10.27
C ILE A 123 -4.49 -0.67 8.79
N ILE A 124 -3.45 -1.42 8.44
CA ILE A 124 -3.18 -1.85 7.06
C ILE A 124 -4.39 -2.60 6.50
N PHE A 125 -4.94 -3.52 7.30
CA PHE A 125 -6.14 -4.26 6.92
C PHE A 125 -7.31 -3.33 6.59
N ILE A 126 -7.66 -2.40 7.48
CA ILE A 126 -8.76 -1.47 7.26
C ILE A 126 -8.51 -0.59 6.02
N ALA A 127 -7.28 -0.11 5.84
CA ALA A 127 -6.91 0.78 4.73
C ALA A 127 -7.00 0.08 3.36
N ALA A 128 -6.59 -1.19 3.27
CA ALA A 128 -6.55 -1.94 2.03
C ALA A 128 -7.86 -2.66 1.70
N PHE A 129 -8.63 -3.08 2.71
CA PHE A 129 -9.82 -3.91 2.53
C PHE A 129 -10.88 -3.25 1.63
N PHE A 130 -11.27 -2.01 1.92
CA PHE A 130 -12.34 -1.34 1.17
C PHE A 130 -11.98 -1.07 -0.31
N PRO A 131 -10.78 -0.57 -0.66
CA PRO A 131 -10.38 -0.44 -2.06
C PRO A 131 -10.45 -1.76 -2.83
N VAL A 132 -9.95 -2.87 -2.25
CA VAL A 132 -9.99 -4.18 -2.89
C VAL A 132 -11.43 -4.69 -3.02
N LEU A 133 -12.22 -4.61 -1.95
CA LEU A 133 -13.62 -5.01 -1.94
C LEU A 133 -14.42 -4.31 -3.04
N LEU A 134 -14.36 -2.98 -3.05
CA LEU A 134 -15.17 -2.17 -3.98
C LEU A 134 -14.72 -2.32 -5.43
N SER A 135 -13.42 -2.41 -5.69
CA SER A 135 -12.91 -2.67 -7.04
C SER A 135 -13.34 -4.04 -7.54
N THR A 136 -13.32 -5.06 -6.68
CA THR A 136 -13.77 -6.41 -7.02
C THR A 136 -15.27 -6.45 -7.32
N VAL A 137 -16.09 -5.85 -6.43
CA VAL A 137 -17.55 -5.74 -6.65
C VAL A 137 -17.85 -5.02 -7.96
N SER A 138 -17.21 -3.86 -8.18
CA SER A 138 -17.40 -3.07 -9.40
C SER A 138 -16.99 -3.85 -10.66
N ALA A 139 -15.85 -4.53 -10.63
CA ALA A 139 -15.38 -5.33 -11.76
C ALA A 139 -16.37 -6.44 -12.14
N ILE A 140 -16.96 -7.13 -11.15
CA ILE A 140 -17.95 -8.18 -11.41
C ILE A 140 -19.27 -7.60 -11.94
N GLN A 141 -19.74 -6.49 -11.37
CA GLN A 141 -20.99 -5.88 -11.80
C GLN A 141 -20.93 -5.31 -13.21
N ASN A 142 -19.73 -4.95 -13.68
CA ASN A 142 -19.47 -4.43 -15.02
C ASN A 142 -18.93 -5.48 -16.01
N ILE A 143 -18.92 -6.77 -15.65
CA ILE A 143 -18.50 -7.83 -16.59
C ILE A 143 -19.44 -7.87 -17.81
N ASP A 144 -18.85 -8.04 -19.01
CA ASP A 144 -19.64 -8.20 -20.22
C ASP A 144 -20.52 -9.47 -20.09
N PRO A 145 -21.84 -9.33 -20.20
CA PRO A 145 -22.79 -10.46 -20.12
C PRO A 145 -22.50 -11.57 -21.14
N VAL A 146 -21.78 -11.26 -22.22
CA VAL A 146 -21.40 -12.25 -23.25
C VAL A 146 -20.57 -13.38 -22.65
N TYR A 147 -19.60 -13.08 -21.76
CA TYR A 147 -18.80 -14.10 -21.11
C TYR A 147 -19.66 -15.13 -20.35
N ILE A 148 -20.67 -14.64 -19.62
CA ILE A 148 -21.55 -15.48 -18.82
C ILE A 148 -22.48 -16.30 -19.73
N LYS A 149 -23.02 -15.70 -20.80
CA LYS A 149 -23.92 -16.38 -21.76
C LYS A 149 -23.19 -17.48 -22.50
N VAL A 150 -21.99 -17.19 -23.02
CA VAL A 150 -21.16 -18.19 -23.72
C VAL A 150 -20.83 -19.36 -22.80
N ALA A 151 -20.34 -19.09 -21.59
CA ALA A 151 -19.99 -20.12 -20.64
C ALA A 151 -21.17 -21.04 -20.30
N ARG A 152 -22.38 -20.48 -20.12
CA ARG A 152 -23.60 -21.24 -19.87
C ARG A 152 -24.01 -22.11 -21.06
N ASN A 153 -23.83 -21.61 -22.30
CA ASN A 153 -24.09 -22.39 -23.50
C ASN A 153 -23.18 -23.62 -23.62
N PHE A 154 -21.96 -23.53 -23.09
CA PHE A 154 -21.04 -24.68 -22.97
C PHE A 154 -21.32 -25.56 -21.74
N GLY A 155 -22.40 -25.32 -21.01
CA GLY A 155 -22.81 -26.13 -19.85
C GLY A 155 -21.98 -25.89 -18.59
N ILE A 156 -21.14 -24.83 -18.54
CA ILE A 156 -20.32 -24.51 -17.36
C ILE A 156 -21.24 -24.04 -16.24
N LYS A 157 -21.18 -24.75 -15.11
CA LYS A 157 -22.00 -24.46 -13.91
C LYS A 157 -21.16 -23.78 -12.83
N GLN A 158 -21.82 -23.21 -11.83
CA GLN A 158 -21.16 -22.74 -10.61
C GLN A 158 -20.63 -23.95 -9.79
N PRO A 159 -19.47 -23.83 -9.11
CA PRO A 159 -18.60 -22.65 -8.94
C PRO A 159 -17.59 -22.45 -10.08
N GLU A 160 -17.50 -23.36 -11.02
CA GLU A 160 -16.53 -23.35 -12.12
C GLU A 160 -16.63 -22.07 -12.98
N LEU A 161 -17.86 -21.62 -13.23
CA LEU A 161 -18.13 -20.36 -13.92
C LEU A 161 -17.43 -19.18 -13.25
N LEU A 162 -17.52 -19.10 -11.91
CA LEU A 162 -16.95 -17.98 -11.15
C LEU A 162 -15.42 -17.98 -11.19
N PHE A 163 -14.80 -19.15 -10.98
CA PHE A 163 -13.34 -19.21 -10.85
C PHE A 163 -12.60 -19.31 -12.19
N LYS A 164 -13.19 -19.99 -13.20
CA LYS A 164 -12.51 -20.20 -14.50
C LYS A 164 -12.82 -19.15 -15.55
N ILE A 165 -13.97 -18.45 -15.44
CA ILE A 165 -14.40 -17.48 -16.45
C ILE A 165 -14.47 -16.08 -15.87
N VAL A 166 -15.26 -15.90 -14.79
CA VAL A 166 -15.52 -14.57 -14.24
C VAL A 166 -14.25 -13.97 -13.63
N LEU A 167 -13.56 -14.71 -12.76
CA LEU A 167 -12.37 -14.21 -12.06
C LEU A 167 -11.26 -13.75 -13.02
N PRO A 168 -10.87 -14.52 -14.05
CA PRO A 168 -9.92 -14.03 -15.06
C PRO A 168 -10.42 -12.79 -15.83
N ALA A 169 -11.70 -12.77 -16.20
CA ALA A 169 -12.28 -11.66 -16.99
C ALA A 169 -12.33 -10.35 -16.19
N VAL A 170 -12.54 -10.40 -14.85
CA VAL A 170 -12.61 -9.21 -14.00
C VAL A 170 -11.27 -8.84 -13.36
N PHE A 171 -10.25 -9.65 -13.53
CA PHE A 171 -8.94 -9.45 -12.90
C PHE A 171 -8.32 -8.08 -13.17
N PRO A 172 -8.42 -7.47 -14.39
CA PRO A 172 -7.92 -6.12 -14.61
C PRO A 172 -8.51 -5.07 -13.67
N GLY A 173 -9.80 -5.19 -13.37
CA GLY A 173 -10.46 -4.32 -12.40
C GLY A 173 -10.01 -4.58 -10.96
N ILE A 174 -9.80 -5.85 -10.60
CA ILE A 174 -9.25 -6.22 -9.30
C ILE A 174 -7.82 -5.68 -9.16
N ALA A 175 -6.97 -5.85 -10.16
CA ALA A 175 -5.59 -5.38 -10.16
C ALA A 175 -5.48 -3.87 -9.92
N SER A 176 -6.36 -3.08 -10.55
CA SER A 176 -6.44 -1.64 -10.24
C SER A 176 -6.76 -1.37 -8.77
N GLY A 177 -7.64 -2.15 -8.17
CA GLY A 177 -7.95 -2.09 -6.74
C GLY A 177 -6.76 -2.47 -5.86
N LEU A 178 -5.96 -3.46 -6.27
CA LEU A 178 -4.75 -3.88 -5.56
C LEU A 178 -3.70 -2.76 -5.50
N HIS A 179 -3.46 -2.04 -6.61
CA HIS A 179 -2.55 -0.89 -6.63
C HIS A 179 -3.01 0.24 -5.70
N ILE A 180 -4.31 0.60 -5.74
CA ILE A 180 -4.86 1.61 -4.83
C ILE A 180 -4.70 1.16 -3.37
N ALA A 181 -5.02 -0.10 -3.09
CA ALA A 181 -4.91 -0.68 -1.76
C ALA A 181 -3.46 -0.73 -1.26
N LEU A 182 -2.49 -1.02 -2.15
CA LEU A 182 -1.07 -1.02 -1.80
C LEU A 182 -0.62 0.36 -1.34
N GLY A 183 -0.90 1.40 -2.14
CA GLY A 183 -0.50 2.77 -1.80
C GLY A 183 -1.13 3.23 -0.49
N THR A 184 -2.44 3.00 -0.30
CA THR A 184 -3.12 3.37 0.95
C THR A 184 -2.59 2.57 2.15
N ALA A 185 -2.41 1.26 2.01
CA ALA A 185 -1.87 0.39 3.05
C ALA A 185 -0.48 0.82 3.51
N TRP A 186 0.41 1.18 2.55
CA TRP A 186 1.76 1.63 2.85
C TRP A 186 1.79 2.95 3.63
N ILE A 187 0.96 3.91 3.24
CA ILE A 187 0.83 5.19 3.96
C ILE A 187 0.33 4.96 5.40
N PHE A 188 -0.69 4.11 5.57
CA PHE A 188 -1.29 3.87 6.89
C PHE A 188 -0.44 2.94 7.77
N LEU A 189 0.42 2.06 7.20
CA LEU A 189 1.44 1.33 7.94
C LEU A 189 2.31 2.28 8.76
N VAL A 190 2.88 3.30 8.08
CA VAL A 190 3.77 4.28 8.74
C VAL A 190 3.06 4.95 9.91
N THR A 191 1.81 5.38 9.70
CA THR A 191 1.02 6.00 10.78
C THR A 191 0.74 5.03 11.94
N GLY A 192 0.45 3.77 11.63
CA GLY A 192 0.24 2.72 12.63
C GLY A 192 1.50 2.43 13.45
N GLU A 193 2.66 2.43 12.80
CA GLU A 193 3.95 2.23 13.46
C GLU A 193 4.35 3.43 14.34
N MET A 194 4.04 4.66 13.91
CA MET A 194 4.34 5.86 14.70
C MET A 194 3.61 5.90 16.04
N VAL A 195 2.47 5.26 16.16
CA VAL A 195 1.61 5.34 17.37
C VAL A 195 1.64 4.04 18.17
N GLY A 196 1.67 2.91 17.50
CA GLY A 196 1.44 1.61 18.14
C GLY A 196 2.64 0.68 18.22
N SER A 197 3.77 0.99 17.56
CA SER A 197 4.92 0.07 17.46
C SER A 197 6.16 0.57 18.19
N GLN A 198 7.08 -0.34 18.45
CA GLN A 198 8.42 -0.06 19.03
C GLN A 198 9.56 -0.40 18.05
N THR A 199 9.25 -0.72 16.81
CA THR A 199 10.19 -0.99 15.72
C THR A 199 9.53 -0.65 14.40
N GLY A 200 10.31 -0.55 13.33
CA GLY A 200 9.84 -0.26 12.00
C GLY A 200 10.10 1.19 11.58
N LEU A 201 9.94 1.47 10.29
CA LEU A 201 10.27 2.76 9.69
C LEU A 201 9.45 3.93 10.27
N GLY A 202 8.17 3.68 10.60
CA GLY A 202 7.34 4.70 11.25
C GLY A 202 7.78 4.98 12.69
N PHE A 203 8.17 3.95 13.43
CA PHE A 203 8.77 4.11 14.75
C PHE A 203 10.10 4.86 14.68
N LEU A 204 10.96 4.51 13.72
CA LEU A 204 12.25 5.18 13.50
C LEU A 204 12.09 6.71 13.32
N ILE A 205 11.05 7.16 12.60
CA ILE A 205 10.74 8.60 12.48
C ILE A 205 10.53 9.25 13.86
N ILE A 206 9.70 8.62 14.71
CA ILE A 206 9.39 9.15 16.04
C ILE A 206 10.60 9.12 16.96
N ASP A 207 11.37 8.03 16.92
CA ASP A 207 12.56 7.86 17.73
C ASP A 207 13.63 8.91 17.36
N MET A 208 13.93 9.08 16.09
CA MET A 208 14.90 10.07 15.63
C MET A 208 14.43 11.52 15.90
N ARG A 209 13.13 11.78 15.76
CA ARG A 209 12.56 13.08 16.16
C ARG A 209 12.77 13.36 17.64
N ASN A 210 12.51 12.39 18.50
CA ASN A 210 12.64 12.53 19.96
C ASN A 210 14.11 12.71 20.38
N ASN A 211 15.03 12.12 19.61
CA ASN A 211 16.48 12.26 19.81
C ASN A 211 17.05 13.53 19.13
N LEU A 212 16.20 14.37 18.50
CA LEU A 212 16.61 15.58 17.77
C LEU A 212 17.58 15.30 16.60
N ARG A 213 17.58 14.06 16.08
CA ARG A 213 18.37 13.63 14.93
C ARG A 213 17.54 13.74 13.64
N ASN A 214 17.27 14.99 13.22
CA ASN A 214 16.48 15.25 12.02
C ASN A 214 17.15 14.78 10.73
N ASP A 215 18.45 14.63 10.71
CA ASP A 215 19.22 13.99 9.65
C ASP A 215 18.78 12.52 9.47
N LEU A 216 18.71 11.74 10.52
CA LEU A 216 18.28 10.34 10.51
C LEU A 216 16.77 10.21 10.29
N LEU A 217 15.97 11.15 10.79
CA LEU A 217 14.54 11.22 10.50
C LEU A 217 14.29 11.35 8.98
N MET A 218 15.05 12.22 8.30
CA MET A 218 14.96 12.35 6.83
C MET A 218 15.38 11.07 6.11
N VAL A 219 16.38 10.34 6.62
CA VAL A 219 16.74 9.01 6.11
C VAL A 219 15.54 8.07 6.17
N ALA A 220 14.83 8.01 7.31
CA ALA A 220 13.65 7.16 7.46
C ALA A 220 12.56 7.54 6.45
N ILE A 221 12.25 8.83 6.27
CA ILE A 221 11.26 9.31 5.29
C ILE A 221 11.64 8.91 3.86
N LEU A 222 12.88 9.13 3.46
CA LEU A 222 13.35 8.78 2.11
C LEU A 222 13.34 7.26 1.89
N THR A 223 13.68 6.50 2.92
CA THR A 223 13.61 5.03 2.87
C THR A 223 12.18 4.54 2.68
N ILE A 224 11.20 5.13 3.39
CA ILE A 224 9.78 4.81 3.21
C ILE A 224 9.35 5.05 1.76
N GLY A 225 9.74 6.19 1.17
CA GLY A 225 9.46 6.50 -0.23
C GLY A 225 10.07 5.49 -1.18
N PHE A 226 11.34 5.14 -0.97
CA PHE A 226 12.04 4.18 -1.82
C PHE A 226 11.46 2.76 -1.72
N VAL A 227 11.19 2.27 -0.51
CA VAL A 227 10.58 0.95 -0.28
C VAL A 227 9.17 0.91 -0.88
N GLY A 228 8.38 1.99 -0.74
CA GLY A 228 7.06 2.11 -1.36
C GLY A 228 7.12 1.96 -2.89
N LEU A 229 8.09 2.60 -3.55
CA LEU A 229 8.32 2.44 -5.00
C LEU A 229 8.69 1.00 -5.38
N LEU A 230 9.52 0.33 -4.57
CA LEU A 230 9.88 -1.07 -4.81
C LEU A 230 8.66 -2.00 -4.66
N LEU A 231 7.79 -1.75 -3.69
CA LEU A 231 6.55 -2.51 -3.50
C LEU A 231 5.61 -2.34 -4.69
N ASP A 232 5.39 -1.12 -5.16
CA ASP A 232 4.54 -0.84 -6.33
C ASP A 232 5.10 -1.50 -7.60
N TRP A 233 6.41 -1.41 -7.81
CA TRP A 233 7.08 -2.11 -8.90
C TRP A 233 6.92 -3.64 -8.79
N GLY A 234 7.07 -4.21 -7.58
CA GLY A 234 6.89 -5.63 -7.33
C GLY A 234 5.47 -6.12 -7.66
N VAL A 235 4.44 -5.38 -7.22
CA VAL A 235 3.03 -5.71 -7.56
C VAL A 235 2.79 -5.60 -9.06
N SER A 236 3.35 -4.58 -9.72
CA SER A 236 3.28 -4.44 -11.20
C SER A 236 3.90 -5.62 -11.95
N LEU A 237 4.98 -6.22 -11.42
CA LEU A 237 5.58 -7.42 -12.01
C LEU A 237 4.67 -8.65 -11.86
N ILE A 238 4.09 -8.84 -10.69
CA ILE A 238 3.13 -9.94 -10.42
C ILE A 238 1.91 -9.80 -11.33
N GLU A 239 1.36 -8.60 -11.45
CA GLU A 239 0.24 -8.30 -12.34
C GLU A 239 0.56 -8.65 -13.80
N LYS A 240 1.70 -8.20 -14.32
CA LYS A 240 2.15 -8.53 -15.69
C LYS A 240 2.30 -10.04 -15.92
N TRP A 241 2.81 -10.75 -14.91
CA TRP A 241 2.95 -12.21 -14.98
C TRP A 241 1.58 -12.91 -15.07
N ILE A 242 0.59 -12.45 -14.28
CA ILE A 242 -0.77 -12.98 -14.29
C ILE A 242 -1.44 -12.69 -15.64
N TYR A 243 -1.34 -11.46 -16.16
CA TYR A 243 -1.87 -11.11 -17.49
C TYR A 243 -1.32 -12.01 -18.58
N LYS A 244 0.01 -12.19 -18.59
CA LYS A 244 0.64 -13.09 -19.57
C LYS A 244 0.12 -14.53 -19.46
N ARG A 245 -0.10 -15.03 -18.26
CA ARG A 245 -0.58 -16.39 -18.03
C ARG A 245 -2.05 -16.57 -18.43
N TRP A 246 -2.86 -15.55 -18.31
CA TRP A 246 -4.28 -15.59 -18.65
C TRP A 246 -4.59 -15.08 -20.07
N GLY A 247 -3.58 -14.69 -20.85
CA GLY A 247 -3.75 -14.20 -22.23
C GLY A 247 -4.50 -12.87 -22.30
N ILE A 248 -4.43 -12.05 -21.24
CA ILE A 248 -5.05 -10.73 -21.20
C ILE A 248 -4.06 -9.74 -21.82
N GLU A 249 -4.34 -9.28 -23.04
CA GLU A 249 -3.59 -8.18 -23.65
C GLU A 249 -3.96 -6.85 -22.98
N LYS A 250 -2.92 -6.02 -22.72
CA LYS A 250 -3.06 -4.68 -22.16
C LYS A 250 -2.77 -3.65 -23.22
#